data_8674c35e48391c08d2ecfe61868c590c
#
_entry.id   8674c35e48391c08d2ecfe61868c590c
#
_cell.length_a   1.000
_cell.length_b   1.000
_cell.length_c   1.000
_cell.angle_alpha   90.00
_cell.angle_beta   90.00
_cell.angle_gamma   90.00
#
_symmetry.space_group_name_H-M   'P 1'
#
loop_
_entity.id
_entity.type
_entity.pdbx_description
1 polymer ?
#
loop_
_entity_poly.entity_id
_entity_poly.type
_entity_poly.pdbx_seq_one_letter_code
_entity_poly.pdbx_strand_id
1 'polypeptide(L)'
;MKNILIAGVAKSGKSLFCKKLAKKTNYNHIPIDYFTASMKRNFPNWGIKSSVIINDTSKKLSTLLNTVTNLIDDTDEKFIIDSAHIMPSDIIDNINRDNWNIYFFGYPNISAKDKLCEIRKYIKDGWPTKKDDNELITILEKLINISKEMNTQCKKYNIKFIDTSFDLNKKIDELIKKIL
;
A
#
# COMPACT_ATOMS: atom_id res chain seq x y z
N MET A 1 -15.79 -15.21 0.71
CA MET A 1 -15.17 -13.86 0.70
C MET A 1 -13.97 -13.89 -0.24
N LYS A 2 -13.66 -12.76 -0.94
CA LYS A 2 -12.51 -12.66 -1.86
C LYS A 2 -11.21 -12.43 -1.10
N ASN A 3 -10.08 -12.78 -1.70
CA ASN A 3 -8.76 -12.31 -1.26
C ASN A 3 -8.69 -10.77 -1.28
N ILE A 4 -7.71 -10.18 -0.58
CA ILE A 4 -7.62 -8.73 -0.43
C ILE A 4 -6.21 -8.26 -0.76
N LEU A 5 -6.10 -7.36 -1.74
CA LEU A 5 -4.87 -6.64 -2.06
C LEU A 5 -4.97 -5.20 -1.58
N ILE A 6 -4.05 -4.83 -0.71
CA ILE A 6 -3.92 -3.47 -0.19
C ILE A 6 -2.64 -2.86 -0.75
N ALA A 7 -2.76 -1.81 -1.54
CA ALA A 7 -1.64 -1.06 -2.06
C ALA A 7 -1.72 0.43 -1.66
N GLY A 8 -0.71 1.21 -1.99
CA GLY A 8 -0.73 2.65 -1.73
C GLY A 8 0.56 3.19 -1.14
N VAL A 9 0.58 4.49 -0.85
CA VAL A 9 1.78 5.20 -0.41
C VAL A 9 2.25 4.80 0.99
N ALA A 10 3.52 5.01 1.28
CA ALA A 10 4.08 4.78 2.62
C ALA A 10 3.34 5.62 3.67
N LYS A 11 3.19 5.07 4.88
CA LYS A 11 2.56 5.76 6.04
C LYS A 11 1.08 6.15 5.83
N SER A 12 0.37 5.48 4.94
CA SER A 12 -1.08 5.64 4.73
C SER A 12 -1.96 4.72 5.59
N GLY A 13 -1.39 3.90 6.48
CA GLY A 13 -2.14 3.03 7.38
C GLY A 13 -2.42 1.62 6.86
N LYS A 14 -1.89 1.22 5.71
CA LYS A 14 -2.06 -0.12 5.12
C LYS A 14 -1.80 -1.25 6.12
N SER A 15 -0.60 -1.28 6.68
CA SER A 15 -0.20 -2.37 7.61
C SER A 15 -1.02 -2.37 8.91
N LEU A 16 -1.54 -1.21 9.36
CA LEU A 16 -2.47 -1.15 10.48
C LEU A 16 -3.81 -1.81 10.13
N PHE A 17 -4.34 -1.48 8.94
CA PHE A 17 -5.55 -2.09 8.42
C PHE A 17 -5.38 -3.62 8.28
N CYS A 18 -4.32 -4.07 7.63
CA CYS A 18 -4.05 -5.50 7.41
C CYS A 18 -3.95 -6.28 8.74
N LYS A 19 -3.23 -5.74 9.72
CA LYS A 19 -3.13 -6.33 11.06
C LYS A 19 -4.48 -6.40 11.79
N LYS A 20 -5.30 -5.33 11.71
CA LYS A 20 -6.64 -5.32 12.32
C LYS A 20 -7.57 -6.32 11.63
N LEU A 21 -7.55 -6.39 10.31
CA LEU A 21 -8.40 -7.29 9.54
C LEU A 21 -8.01 -8.76 9.74
N ALA A 22 -6.71 -9.08 9.66
CA ALA A 22 -6.20 -10.43 9.88
C ALA A 22 -6.56 -10.99 11.27
N LYS A 23 -6.60 -10.13 12.31
CA LYS A 23 -7.05 -10.52 13.66
C LYS A 23 -8.56 -10.84 13.74
N LYS A 24 -9.36 -10.33 12.82
CA LYS A 24 -10.81 -10.54 12.79
C LYS A 24 -11.26 -11.60 11.79
N THR A 25 -10.35 -12.02 10.94
CA THR A 25 -10.55 -13.05 9.92
C THR A 25 -9.42 -14.07 10.06
N ASN A 26 -9.60 -15.28 9.58
CA ASN A 26 -8.50 -16.26 9.51
C ASN A 26 -7.67 -16.07 8.22
N TYR A 27 -7.51 -14.83 7.74
CA TYR A 27 -6.75 -14.56 6.53
C TYR A 27 -5.26 -14.55 6.83
N ASN A 28 -4.49 -15.20 5.97
CA ASN A 28 -3.04 -15.13 5.95
C ASN A 28 -2.59 -13.74 5.47
N HIS A 29 -1.68 -13.09 6.19
CA HIS A 29 -1.17 -11.76 5.81
C HIS A 29 0.23 -11.86 5.22
N ILE A 30 0.40 -11.39 3.98
CA ILE A 30 1.68 -11.35 3.26
C ILE A 30 2.09 -9.88 3.02
N PRO A 31 3.04 -9.34 3.80
CA PRO A 31 3.63 -8.02 3.53
C PRO A 31 4.71 -8.13 2.44
N ILE A 32 4.44 -7.63 1.25
CA ILE A 32 5.37 -7.66 0.11
C ILE A 32 6.62 -6.78 0.34
N ASP A 33 6.57 -5.84 1.26
CA ASP A 33 7.72 -4.99 1.58
C ASP A 33 8.95 -5.79 2.03
N TYR A 34 8.79 -6.95 2.67
CA TYR A 34 9.91 -7.85 3.00
C TYR A 34 10.55 -8.47 1.75
N PHE A 35 9.74 -8.86 0.78
CA PHE A 35 10.24 -9.37 -0.50
C PHE A 35 10.95 -8.26 -1.28
N THR A 36 10.37 -7.07 -1.34
CA THR A 36 10.96 -5.88 -1.98
C THR A 36 12.33 -5.54 -1.35
N ALA A 37 12.42 -5.56 -0.03
CA ALA A 37 13.67 -5.31 0.68
C ALA A 37 14.71 -6.42 0.42
N SER A 38 14.29 -7.67 0.39
CA SER A 38 15.15 -8.82 0.07
C SER A 38 15.66 -8.73 -1.37
N MET A 39 14.80 -8.46 -2.33
CA MET A 39 15.17 -8.31 -3.75
C MET A 39 16.17 -7.17 -3.95
N LYS A 40 15.92 -6.01 -3.35
CA LYS A 40 16.85 -4.88 -3.40
C LYS A 40 18.25 -5.25 -2.87
N ARG A 41 18.30 -6.06 -1.81
CA ARG A 41 19.56 -6.43 -1.15
C ARG A 41 20.32 -7.52 -1.90
N ASN A 42 19.62 -8.56 -2.36
CA ASN A 42 20.25 -9.77 -2.90
C ASN A 42 20.30 -9.77 -4.44
N PHE A 43 19.47 -8.96 -5.10
CA PHE A 43 19.39 -8.86 -6.56
C PHE A 43 19.44 -7.39 -7.01
N PRO A 44 20.55 -6.67 -6.74
CA PRO A 44 20.66 -5.23 -7.04
C PRO A 44 20.46 -4.91 -8.53
N ASN A 45 20.81 -5.84 -9.41
CA ASN A 45 20.65 -5.70 -10.87
C ASN A 45 19.18 -5.66 -11.33
N TRP A 46 18.22 -6.08 -10.48
CA TRP A 46 16.81 -5.90 -10.77
C TRP A 46 16.35 -4.45 -10.69
N GLY A 47 17.16 -3.57 -10.12
CA GLY A 47 16.90 -2.14 -10.07
C GLY A 47 15.67 -1.75 -9.25
N ILE A 48 15.23 -2.58 -8.30
CA ILE A 48 14.13 -2.26 -7.40
C ILE A 48 14.57 -1.18 -6.42
N LYS A 49 13.86 -0.05 -6.42
CA LYS A 49 14.12 1.10 -5.55
C LYS A 49 12.96 1.26 -4.57
N SER A 50 13.26 1.38 -3.29
CA SER A 50 12.27 1.42 -2.20
C SER A 50 12.06 2.79 -1.56
N SER A 51 12.61 3.86 -2.14
CA SER A 51 12.55 5.19 -1.52
C SER A 51 11.30 5.99 -1.86
N VAL A 52 10.83 5.89 -3.10
CA VAL A 52 9.60 6.53 -3.60
C VAL A 52 9.01 5.59 -4.66
N ILE A 53 7.73 5.68 -4.94
CA ILE A 53 7.14 4.93 -6.06
C ILE A 53 7.76 5.44 -7.36
N ILE A 54 8.42 4.55 -8.06
CA ILE A 54 9.01 4.79 -9.37
C ILE A 54 8.32 3.82 -10.33
N ASN A 55 7.90 4.30 -11.49
CA ASN A 55 7.16 3.52 -12.48
C ASN A 55 7.82 2.16 -12.80
N ASP A 56 9.14 2.12 -12.94
CA ASP A 56 9.86 0.87 -13.19
C ASP A 56 9.77 -0.13 -12.02
N THR A 57 9.89 0.34 -10.79
CA THR A 57 9.69 -0.50 -9.58
C THR A 57 8.25 -1.01 -9.51
N SER A 58 7.26 -0.16 -9.79
CA SER A 58 5.85 -0.54 -9.79
C SER A 58 5.56 -1.64 -10.80
N LYS A 59 6.05 -1.54 -12.03
CA LYS A 59 5.90 -2.57 -13.08
C LYS A 59 6.53 -3.91 -12.66
N LYS A 60 7.74 -3.90 -12.10
CA LYS A 60 8.41 -5.13 -11.64
C LYS A 60 7.66 -5.79 -10.50
N LEU A 61 7.16 -5.00 -9.56
CA LEU A 61 6.36 -5.51 -8.44
C LEU A 61 4.98 -5.99 -8.88
N SER A 62 4.37 -5.38 -9.88
CA SER A 62 3.10 -5.85 -10.43
C SER A 62 3.24 -7.23 -11.07
N THR A 63 4.34 -7.50 -11.77
CA THR A 63 4.64 -8.83 -12.32
C THR A 63 4.79 -9.88 -11.21
N LEU A 64 5.53 -9.54 -10.14
CA LEU A 64 5.63 -10.42 -8.97
C LEU A 64 4.27 -10.69 -8.35
N LEU A 65 3.47 -9.65 -8.14
CA LEU A 65 2.13 -9.78 -7.56
C LEU A 65 1.21 -10.62 -8.42
N ASN A 66 1.25 -10.47 -9.74
CA ASN A 66 0.48 -11.33 -10.64
C ASN A 66 0.80 -12.81 -10.40
N THR A 67 2.10 -13.16 -10.34
CA THR A 67 2.50 -14.54 -10.06
C THR A 67 2.01 -15.00 -8.68
N VAL A 68 2.20 -14.21 -7.63
CA VAL A 68 1.79 -14.56 -6.27
C VAL A 68 0.27 -14.69 -6.16
N THR A 69 -0.50 -13.79 -6.76
CA THR A 69 -1.97 -13.87 -6.72
C THR A 69 -2.53 -15.05 -7.48
N ASN A 70 -1.93 -15.40 -8.62
CA ASN A 70 -2.34 -16.61 -9.38
C ASN A 70 -2.07 -17.89 -8.58
N LEU A 71 -0.90 -18.00 -7.92
CA LEU A 71 -0.60 -19.14 -7.06
C LEU A 71 -1.56 -19.25 -5.86
N ILE A 72 -1.97 -18.12 -5.30
CA ILE A 72 -2.96 -18.06 -4.21
C ILE A 72 -4.36 -18.46 -4.73
N ASP A 73 -4.72 -18.05 -5.93
CA ASP A 73 -6.03 -18.37 -6.52
C ASP A 73 -6.25 -19.88 -6.72
N ASP A 74 -5.16 -20.66 -6.78
CA ASP A 74 -5.20 -22.11 -6.84
C ASP A 74 -5.37 -22.79 -5.45
N THR A 75 -5.50 -22.00 -4.38
CA THR A 75 -5.67 -22.51 -3.00
C THR A 75 -7.05 -22.20 -2.44
N ASP A 76 -7.49 -22.98 -1.45
CA ASP A 76 -8.73 -22.71 -0.70
C ASP A 76 -8.54 -21.67 0.41
N GLU A 77 -7.31 -21.29 0.71
CA GLU A 77 -6.99 -20.34 1.77
C GLU A 77 -7.29 -18.90 1.34
N LYS A 78 -7.45 -18.00 2.33
CA LYS A 78 -7.69 -16.57 2.09
C LYS A 78 -6.52 -15.73 2.56
N PHE A 79 -6.21 -14.73 1.75
CA PHE A 79 -5.03 -13.90 1.93
C PHE A 79 -5.34 -12.41 1.92
N ILE A 80 -4.55 -11.68 2.70
CA ILE A 80 -4.40 -10.23 2.63
C ILE A 80 -2.97 -9.97 2.18
N ILE A 81 -2.79 -9.33 1.03
CA ILE A 81 -1.48 -8.86 0.56
C ILE A 81 -1.35 -7.37 0.84
N ASP A 82 -0.27 -6.95 1.49
CA ASP A 82 0.08 -5.55 1.75
C ASP A 82 1.30 -5.17 0.92
N SER A 83 1.15 -4.20 0.01
CA SER A 83 2.22 -3.76 -0.88
C SER A 83 2.32 -2.23 -0.93
N ALA A 84 3.55 -1.72 -0.89
CA ALA A 84 3.88 -0.36 -1.30
C ALA A 84 4.45 -0.35 -2.73
N HIS A 85 4.71 0.83 -3.27
CA HIS A 85 5.40 1.04 -4.55
C HIS A 85 4.67 0.50 -5.80
N ILE A 86 3.34 0.38 -5.76
CA ILE A 86 2.50 -0.09 -6.86
C ILE A 86 1.52 1.00 -7.27
N MET A 87 1.37 1.18 -8.59
CA MET A 87 0.37 2.09 -9.16
C MET A 87 -0.85 1.32 -9.67
N PRO A 88 -2.06 1.90 -9.61
CA PRO A 88 -3.26 1.25 -10.11
C PRO A 88 -3.17 0.81 -11.57
N SER A 89 -2.53 1.62 -12.43
CA SER A 89 -2.33 1.31 -13.84
C SER A 89 -1.51 0.04 -14.11
N ASP A 90 -0.63 -0.33 -13.18
CA ASP A 90 0.29 -1.45 -13.40
C ASP A 90 -0.30 -2.79 -12.96
N ILE A 91 -1.42 -2.79 -12.21
CA ILE A 91 -2.04 -4.03 -11.70
C ILE A 91 -3.43 -4.28 -12.27
N ILE A 92 -4.04 -3.31 -12.96
CA ILE A 92 -5.44 -3.42 -13.37
C ILE A 92 -5.71 -4.63 -14.27
N ASP A 93 -4.78 -4.95 -15.15
CA ASP A 93 -4.90 -6.05 -16.11
C ASP A 93 -4.23 -7.34 -15.61
N ASN A 94 -3.56 -7.28 -14.46
CA ASN A 94 -2.72 -8.37 -13.96
C ASN A 94 -3.32 -9.12 -12.77
N ILE A 95 -4.36 -8.58 -12.12
CA ILE A 95 -4.97 -9.19 -10.95
C ILE A 95 -6.41 -9.59 -11.25
N ASN A 96 -6.74 -10.85 -11.00
CA ASN A 96 -8.09 -11.36 -11.19
C ASN A 96 -9.08 -10.73 -10.20
N ARG A 97 -9.87 -9.76 -10.66
CA ARG A 97 -10.84 -9.02 -9.83
C ARG A 97 -12.04 -9.84 -9.37
N ASP A 98 -12.25 -11.03 -9.94
CA ASP A 98 -13.29 -11.94 -9.45
C ASP A 98 -12.86 -12.63 -8.15
N ASN A 99 -11.56 -12.82 -7.97
CA ASN A 99 -10.97 -13.44 -6.78
C ASN A 99 -10.43 -12.42 -5.77
N TRP A 100 -10.16 -11.18 -6.19
CA TRP A 100 -9.48 -10.17 -5.38
C TRP A 100 -10.27 -8.87 -5.24
N ASN A 101 -10.42 -8.41 -4.00
CA ASN A 101 -10.79 -7.02 -3.69
C ASN A 101 -9.51 -6.18 -3.60
N ILE A 102 -9.43 -5.12 -4.40
CA ILE A 102 -8.25 -4.25 -4.48
C ILE A 102 -8.58 -2.89 -3.85
N TYR A 103 -7.73 -2.44 -2.93
CA TYR A 103 -7.85 -1.14 -2.27
C TYR A 103 -6.54 -0.39 -2.33
N PHE A 104 -6.58 0.89 -2.68
CA PHE A 104 -5.44 1.79 -2.59
C PHE A 104 -5.61 2.76 -1.43
N PHE A 105 -4.57 2.92 -0.63
CA PHE A 105 -4.52 3.83 0.50
C PHE A 105 -3.60 5.01 0.20
N GLY A 106 -4.08 6.22 0.46
CA GLY A 106 -3.29 7.44 0.31
C GLY A 106 -3.87 8.58 1.14
N TYR A 107 -3.16 9.71 1.15
CA TYR A 107 -3.54 10.91 1.89
C TYR A 107 -3.39 12.16 1.02
N PRO A 108 -4.22 12.32 -0.04
CA PRO A 108 -4.08 13.39 -1.03
C PRO A 108 -4.47 14.78 -0.50
N ASN A 109 -5.22 14.87 0.61
CA ASN A 109 -5.89 16.07 1.09
C ASN A 109 -5.31 16.63 2.40
N ILE A 110 -4.13 16.17 2.84
CA ILE A 110 -3.42 16.68 4.02
C ILE A 110 -2.19 17.51 3.59
N SER A 111 -1.79 18.50 4.37
CA SER A 111 -0.52 19.19 4.13
C SER A 111 0.67 18.33 4.58
N ALA A 112 1.85 18.54 3.96
CA ALA A 112 3.07 17.84 4.39
C ALA A 112 3.45 18.14 5.84
N LYS A 113 3.19 19.36 6.32
CA LYS A 113 3.43 19.77 7.71
C LYS A 113 2.52 19.03 8.69
N ASP A 114 1.22 18.95 8.40
CA ASP A 114 0.27 18.23 9.25
C ASP A 114 0.58 16.74 9.27
N LYS A 115 0.94 16.17 8.12
CA LYS A 115 1.35 14.76 8.03
C LYS A 115 2.66 14.50 8.78
N LEU A 116 3.60 15.43 8.77
CA LEU A 116 4.81 15.37 9.60
C LEU A 116 4.46 15.33 11.09
N CYS A 117 3.59 16.23 11.56
CA CYS A 117 3.13 16.26 12.95
C CYS A 117 2.49 14.92 13.35
N GLU A 118 1.63 14.37 12.51
CA GLU A 118 1.03 13.05 12.72
C GLU A 118 2.09 11.96 12.84
N ILE A 119 3.05 11.91 11.91
CA ILE A 119 4.15 10.93 11.91
C ILE A 119 4.99 11.05 13.18
N ARG A 120 5.41 12.25 13.57
CA ARG A 120 6.21 12.47 14.79
C ARG A 120 5.45 12.07 16.06
N LYS A 121 4.14 12.26 16.09
CA LYS A 121 3.28 11.89 17.21
C LYS A 121 3.14 10.37 17.37
N TYR A 122 2.92 9.65 16.29
CA TYR A 122 2.48 8.25 16.35
C TYR A 122 3.54 7.22 15.93
N ILE A 123 4.58 7.61 15.18
CA ILE A 123 5.59 6.69 14.67
C ILE A 123 6.87 6.82 15.49
N LYS A 124 7.23 5.76 16.21
CA LYS A 124 8.39 5.74 17.10
C LYS A 124 9.60 5.04 16.53
N ASP A 125 9.44 4.33 15.40
CA ASP A 125 10.49 3.55 14.75
C ASP A 125 10.43 3.62 13.22
N GLY A 126 11.45 3.04 12.59
CA GLY A 126 11.55 2.91 11.15
C GLY A 126 12.19 4.12 10.47
N TRP A 127 12.08 4.17 9.12
CA TRP A 127 12.80 5.14 8.31
C TRP A 127 12.45 6.62 8.60
N PRO A 128 11.21 7.01 9.01
CA PRO A 128 10.93 8.42 9.26
C PRO A 128 11.66 8.99 10.47
N THR A 129 11.99 8.15 11.47
CA THR A 129 12.69 8.63 12.68
C THR A 129 14.18 8.89 12.44
N LYS A 130 14.70 8.43 11.29
CA LYS A 130 16.10 8.59 10.89
C LYS A 130 16.32 9.82 9.99
N LYS A 131 15.29 10.63 9.77
CA LYS A 131 15.32 11.81 8.90
C LYS A 131 14.97 13.06 9.68
N ASP A 132 15.61 14.18 9.34
CA ASP A 132 15.20 15.47 9.85
C ASP A 132 13.84 15.91 9.24
N ASP A 133 13.29 16.99 9.77
CA ASP A 133 11.95 17.45 9.40
C ASP A 133 11.90 18.00 7.96
N ASN A 134 12.96 18.64 7.46
CA ASN A 134 13.01 19.18 6.10
C ASN A 134 13.07 18.07 5.06
N GLU A 135 13.94 17.07 5.31
CA GLU A 135 13.99 15.86 4.47
C GLU A 135 12.64 15.14 4.44
N LEU A 136 11.99 15.02 5.62
CA LEU A 136 10.74 14.31 5.73
C LEU A 136 9.60 15.07 5.05
N ILE A 137 9.53 16.41 5.18
CA ILE A 137 8.56 17.25 4.46
C ILE A 137 8.70 17.05 2.94
N THR A 138 9.92 17.10 2.41
CA THR A 138 10.18 16.88 0.97
C THR A 138 9.68 15.52 0.50
N ILE A 139 9.87 14.48 1.30
CA ILE A 139 9.36 13.14 0.98
C ILE A 139 7.84 13.09 1.04
N LEU A 140 7.25 13.71 2.06
CA LEU A 140 5.79 13.74 2.24
C LEU A 140 5.08 14.49 1.12
N GLU A 141 5.61 15.61 0.63
CA GLU A 141 5.08 16.31 -0.54
C GLU A 141 5.02 15.39 -1.78
N LYS A 142 6.09 14.61 -2.03
CA LYS A 142 6.10 13.63 -3.11
C LYS A 142 5.04 12.55 -2.91
N LEU A 143 4.90 12.02 -1.69
CA LEU A 143 3.92 10.98 -1.38
C LEU A 143 2.47 11.50 -1.45
N ILE A 144 2.23 12.76 -1.11
CA ILE A 144 0.93 13.43 -1.29
C ILE A 144 0.58 13.55 -2.78
N ASN A 145 1.54 13.97 -3.61
CA ASN A 145 1.32 14.07 -5.06
C ASN A 145 1.07 12.69 -5.69
N ILE A 146 1.81 11.67 -5.29
CA ILE A 146 1.55 10.28 -5.69
C ILE A 146 0.15 9.82 -5.23
N SER A 147 -0.28 10.20 -4.02
CA SER A 147 -1.63 9.89 -3.53
C SER A 147 -2.72 10.50 -4.40
N LYS A 148 -2.52 11.73 -4.90
CA LYS A 148 -3.46 12.40 -5.83
C LYS A 148 -3.52 11.67 -7.17
N GLU A 149 -2.37 11.28 -7.70
CA GLU A 149 -2.29 10.51 -8.93
C GLU A 149 -2.96 9.13 -8.78
N MET A 150 -2.66 8.40 -7.71
CA MET A 150 -3.31 7.12 -7.39
C MET A 150 -4.84 7.26 -7.31
N ASN A 151 -5.34 8.30 -6.65
CA ASN A 151 -6.78 8.54 -6.55
C ASN A 151 -7.41 8.77 -7.93
N THR A 152 -6.73 9.53 -8.81
CA THR A 152 -7.17 9.76 -10.18
C THR A 152 -7.21 8.46 -10.98
N GLN A 153 -6.14 7.65 -10.90
CA GLN A 153 -6.09 6.35 -11.56
C GLN A 153 -7.12 5.36 -11.00
N CYS A 154 -7.33 5.33 -9.68
CA CYS A 154 -8.34 4.48 -9.06
C CYS A 154 -9.75 4.81 -9.59
N LYS A 155 -10.09 6.10 -9.76
CA LYS A 155 -11.36 6.52 -10.39
C LYS A 155 -11.45 6.03 -11.82
N LYS A 156 -10.38 6.20 -12.63
CA LYS A 156 -10.32 5.76 -14.01
C LYS A 156 -10.55 4.26 -14.18
N TYR A 157 -9.97 3.45 -13.29
CA TYR A 157 -10.00 1.99 -13.39
C TYR A 157 -11.06 1.34 -12.50
N ASN A 158 -11.94 2.12 -11.88
CA ASN A 158 -12.97 1.64 -10.95
C ASN A 158 -12.36 0.75 -9.83
N ILE A 159 -11.28 1.23 -9.23
CA ILE A 159 -10.62 0.65 -8.05
C ILE A 159 -10.96 1.50 -6.84
N LYS A 160 -11.13 0.89 -5.67
CA LYS A 160 -11.48 1.60 -4.46
C LYS A 160 -10.27 2.32 -3.87
N PHE A 161 -10.33 3.65 -3.78
CA PHE A 161 -9.34 4.46 -3.08
C PHE A 161 -9.83 4.81 -1.67
N ILE A 162 -8.96 4.64 -0.68
CA ILE A 162 -9.22 4.97 0.73
C ILE A 162 -8.39 6.19 1.08
N ASP A 163 -9.06 7.32 1.18
CA ASP A 163 -8.42 8.57 1.62
C ASP A 163 -8.23 8.56 3.14
N THR A 164 -6.99 8.52 3.56
CA THR A 164 -6.56 8.53 4.96
C THR A 164 -5.93 9.85 5.39
N SER A 165 -6.27 10.94 4.70
CA SER A 165 -5.81 12.29 5.04
C SER A 165 -6.25 12.71 6.45
N PHE A 166 -7.45 12.27 6.86
CA PHE A 166 -8.05 12.57 8.16
C PHE A 166 -8.70 11.32 8.75
N ASP A 167 -8.76 11.25 10.07
CA ASP A 167 -9.48 10.21 10.82
C ASP A 167 -9.08 8.77 10.42
N LEU A 168 -7.78 8.51 10.26
CA LEU A 168 -7.22 7.23 9.82
C LEU A 168 -7.88 6.02 10.51
N ASN A 169 -8.01 6.04 11.84
CA ASN A 169 -8.57 4.91 12.59
C ASN A 169 -10.04 4.68 12.23
N LYS A 170 -10.85 5.75 12.14
CA LYS A 170 -12.26 5.69 11.76
C LYS A 170 -12.40 5.11 10.35
N LYS A 171 -11.62 5.59 9.39
CA LYS A 171 -11.62 5.08 8.00
C LYS A 171 -11.28 3.59 7.92
N ILE A 172 -10.29 3.15 8.69
CA ILE A 172 -9.92 1.74 8.78
C ILE A 172 -11.06 0.91 9.36
N ASP A 173 -11.65 1.34 10.46
CA ASP A 173 -12.72 0.60 11.15
C ASP A 173 -14.00 0.53 10.29
N GLU A 174 -14.35 1.61 9.58
CA GLU A 174 -15.46 1.63 8.61
C GLU A 174 -15.22 0.66 7.45
N LEU A 175 -13.97 0.60 6.91
CA LEU A 175 -13.65 -0.32 5.83
C LEU A 175 -13.72 -1.77 6.30
N ILE A 176 -13.20 -2.08 7.49
CA ILE A 176 -13.27 -3.42 8.06
C ILE A 176 -14.72 -3.87 8.24
N LYS A 177 -15.61 -3.00 8.76
CA LYS A 177 -17.03 -3.30 8.91
C LYS A 177 -17.74 -3.59 7.58
N LYS A 178 -17.26 -3.02 6.47
CA LYS A 178 -17.82 -3.26 5.12
C LYS A 178 -17.31 -4.55 4.48
N ILE A 179 -16.20 -5.07 4.95
CA ILE A 179 -15.58 -6.29 4.42
C ILE A 179 -16.12 -7.53 5.15
N LEU A 180 -16.36 -7.40 6.46
CA LEU A 180 -16.96 -8.44 7.31
C LEU A 180 -18.48 -8.53 7.10
#